data_53fea810f2bc45566c95a35ff184c4e1
#
_entry.id   53fea810f2bc45566c95a35ff184c4e1
#
_cell.length_a   1.000
_cell.length_b   1.000
_cell.length_c   1.000
_cell.angle_alpha   90.00
_cell.angle_beta   90.00
_cell.angle_gamma   90.00
#
_symmetry.space_group_name_H-M   'P 1'
#
loop_
_entity.id
_entity.type
_entity.pdbx_description
1 polymer ?
#
loop_
_entity_poly.entity_id
_entity_poly.type
_entity_poly.pdbx_seq_one_letter_code
_entity_poly.pdbx_strand_id
1 'polypeptide(L)'
;MKKKYIISILISLIIFFLISIFIIIFLSHIQSLIDTNILKNLAEITKQDVEKIENRIQEHIRILGTILNEIEEKKPTTEQEIFNIYNRNLGKEEFSRIAILYKDGKTSTSDGIIVDWSEDINYFFDSDEIQISKQTHSKVNNHEVNMYSKKTVFNNENVVIILVIETEKYEEMFTQKIYNGTGMEYIITDSGDIVANLGVNGKEVNIFEEMKRINDKEIDKVEKMKKILSSNTVGQMIYSMEGHNYYIAFEKLSIENWVLVVITPASMIAEELNNLLKIVLVVLTIISVIIFIIILYVLISNVKKKEDLYKLAYIDKITGLGNYNYYKKKITENLDKDTKKTIIILDINNFKSFNKKYGYIIGNKILKALGKGIKENIRKEDVVCRIANDNFGIFIINEINIDAFAKRFNENLSKIYVDDIYYNIKLTIGIHIGNEKKVEELVDKAIIAHDKVKGIYNKEYCLFNDKLEEELFEENEIENSMEEAIEKEEFEILYQPKVSAESELVEGAEALVRWNKNGQYISPRKIHTSF
;
A
#
# COMPACT_ATOMS: atom_id res chain seq x y z
N MET A 1 -16.74 -19.01 6.56
CA MET A 1 -16.27 -17.83 7.36
C MET A 1 -14.77 -17.64 7.31
N LYS A 2 -13.94 -18.54 7.80
CA LYS A 2 -12.45 -18.41 7.79
C LYS A 2 -11.86 -17.97 6.44
N LYS A 3 -12.37 -18.50 5.30
CA LYS A 3 -11.87 -18.18 3.96
C LYS A 3 -12.06 -16.68 3.58
N LYS A 4 -13.13 -16.02 4.02
CA LYS A 4 -13.37 -14.59 3.73
C LYS A 4 -12.46 -13.66 4.54
N TYR A 5 -12.18 -13.99 5.81
CA TYR A 5 -11.21 -13.26 6.63
C TYR A 5 -9.79 -13.37 6.07
N ILE A 6 -9.41 -14.57 5.63
CA ILE A 6 -8.10 -14.81 5.00
C ILE A 6 -7.96 -13.96 3.72
N ILE A 7 -8.99 -13.90 2.88
CA ILE A 7 -8.98 -13.07 1.67
C ILE A 7 -8.84 -11.58 2.01
N SER A 8 -9.56 -11.09 3.04
CA SER A 8 -9.44 -9.70 3.48
C SER A 8 -8.03 -9.35 3.98
N ILE A 9 -7.42 -10.24 4.75
CA ILE A 9 -6.03 -10.09 5.23
C ILE A 9 -5.06 -10.08 4.04
N LEU A 10 -5.21 -11.00 3.10
CA LEU A 10 -4.37 -11.06 1.90
C LEU A 10 -4.47 -9.77 1.05
N ILE A 11 -5.67 -9.25 0.85
CA ILE A 11 -5.86 -7.98 0.11
C ILE A 11 -5.16 -6.83 0.82
N SER A 12 -5.32 -6.70 2.16
CA SER A 12 -4.66 -5.61 2.90
C SER A 12 -3.14 -5.74 2.89
N LEU A 13 -2.59 -6.95 2.93
CA LEU A 13 -1.15 -7.21 2.81
C LEU A 13 -0.62 -6.82 1.42
N ILE A 14 -1.34 -7.16 0.35
CA ILE A 14 -0.96 -6.77 -1.01
C ILE A 14 -0.93 -5.24 -1.15
N ILE A 15 -1.95 -4.54 -0.65
CA ILE A 15 -2.01 -3.07 -0.70
C ILE A 15 -0.84 -2.46 0.09
N PHE A 16 -0.57 -2.96 1.30
CA PHE A 16 0.56 -2.51 2.12
C PHE A 16 1.90 -2.69 1.40
N PHE A 17 2.11 -3.84 0.79
CA PHE A 17 3.33 -4.15 0.03
C PHE A 17 3.50 -3.22 -1.19
N LEU A 18 2.43 -2.94 -1.93
CA LEU A 18 2.45 -2.00 -3.06
C LEU A 18 2.78 -0.58 -2.61
N ILE A 19 2.22 -0.11 -1.48
CA ILE A 19 2.55 1.21 -0.91
C ILE A 19 4.03 1.26 -0.50
N SER A 20 4.54 0.21 0.14
CA SER A 20 5.95 0.13 0.56
C SER A 20 6.91 0.18 -0.62
N ILE A 21 6.63 -0.54 -1.70
CA ILE A 21 7.40 -0.47 -2.95
C ILE A 21 7.36 0.95 -3.54
N PHE A 22 6.18 1.55 -3.59
CA PHE A 22 6.03 2.92 -4.10
C PHE A 22 6.87 3.92 -3.31
N ILE A 23 6.87 3.83 -1.97
CA ILE A 23 7.69 4.70 -1.10
C ILE A 23 9.18 4.53 -1.41
N ILE A 24 9.67 3.30 -1.56
CA ILE A 24 11.08 3.02 -1.87
C ILE A 24 11.46 3.62 -3.23
N ILE A 25 10.66 3.40 -4.27
CA ILE A 25 10.90 3.95 -5.62
C ILE A 25 10.88 5.49 -5.58
N PHE A 26 9.90 6.07 -4.89
CA PHE A 26 9.76 7.52 -4.76
C PHE A 26 10.98 8.16 -4.08
N LEU A 27 11.44 7.59 -2.96
CA LEU A 27 12.62 8.09 -2.25
C LEU A 27 13.91 7.92 -3.06
N SER A 28 14.07 6.79 -3.77
CA SER A 28 15.19 6.58 -4.69
C SER A 28 15.20 7.62 -5.81
N HIS A 29 14.04 7.97 -6.34
CA HIS A 29 13.92 9.02 -7.37
C HIS A 29 14.29 10.40 -6.83
N ILE A 30 13.83 10.74 -5.62
CA ILE A 30 14.22 12.01 -4.96
C ILE A 30 15.72 12.06 -4.73
N GLN A 31 16.34 10.99 -4.22
CA GLN A 31 17.78 10.93 -4.03
C GLN A 31 18.54 11.19 -5.35
N SER A 32 18.13 10.57 -6.44
CA SER A 32 18.72 10.79 -7.76
C SER A 32 18.58 12.24 -8.25
N LEU A 33 17.45 12.90 -7.97
CA LEU A 33 17.26 14.32 -8.30
C LEU A 33 18.18 15.23 -7.48
N ILE A 34 18.35 14.93 -6.20
CA ILE A 34 19.26 15.66 -5.30
C ILE A 34 20.69 15.54 -5.81
N ASP A 35 21.16 14.32 -6.08
CA ASP A 35 22.52 14.06 -6.58
C ASP A 35 22.77 14.80 -7.90
N THR A 36 21.79 14.78 -8.80
CA THR A 36 21.87 15.49 -10.08
C THR A 36 21.99 17.01 -9.92
N ASN A 37 21.21 17.59 -9.00
CA ASN A 37 21.26 19.03 -8.73
C ASN A 37 22.57 19.45 -8.05
N ILE A 38 23.07 18.66 -7.10
CA ILE A 38 24.35 18.92 -6.45
C ILE A 38 25.48 18.88 -7.48
N LEU A 39 25.53 17.87 -8.32
CA LEU A 39 26.54 17.76 -9.38
C LEU A 39 26.48 18.94 -10.34
N LYS A 40 25.29 19.36 -10.75
CA LYS A 40 25.13 20.52 -11.63
C LYS A 40 25.66 21.81 -10.99
N ASN A 41 25.31 22.04 -9.72
CA ASN A 41 25.78 23.22 -8.99
C ASN A 41 27.29 23.18 -8.81
N LEU A 42 27.86 22.01 -8.48
CA LEU A 42 29.31 21.84 -8.34
C LEU A 42 30.02 22.12 -9.67
N ALA A 43 29.50 21.64 -10.79
CA ALA A 43 30.06 21.92 -12.11
C ALA A 43 30.01 23.43 -12.45
N GLU A 44 28.96 24.13 -12.08
CA GLU A 44 28.86 25.57 -12.29
C GLU A 44 29.86 26.37 -11.43
N ILE A 45 30.05 25.97 -10.17
CA ILE A 45 31.09 26.53 -9.29
C ILE A 45 32.47 26.26 -9.89
N THR A 46 32.74 25.00 -10.29
CA THR A 46 34.02 24.63 -10.91
C THR A 46 34.32 25.50 -12.14
N LYS A 47 33.34 25.78 -12.98
CA LYS A 47 33.47 26.66 -14.13
C LYS A 47 33.85 28.09 -13.74
N GLN A 48 33.16 28.66 -12.73
CA GLN A 48 33.47 30.00 -12.23
C GLN A 48 34.88 30.08 -11.64
N ASP A 49 35.33 29.00 -10.99
CA ASP A 49 36.68 28.96 -10.43
C ASP A 49 37.73 28.80 -11.53
N VAL A 50 37.46 28.05 -12.59
CA VAL A 50 38.31 28.01 -13.80
C VAL A 50 38.49 29.43 -14.37
N GLU A 51 37.41 30.18 -14.57
CA GLU A 51 37.46 31.55 -15.08
C GLU A 51 38.33 32.48 -14.20
N LYS A 52 38.24 32.35 -12.87
CA LYS A 52 39.07 33.12 -11.94
C LYS A 52 40.55 32.73 -12.03
N ILE A 53 40.82 31.40 -12.07
CA ILE A 53 42.17 30.87 -12.18
C ILE A 53 42.81 31.36 -13.50
N GLU A 54 42.10 31.25 -14.61
CA GLU A 54 42.58 31.74 -15.91
C GLU A 54 42.90 33.24 -15.91
N ASN A 55 41.97 34.03 -15.37
CA ASN A 55 42.18 35.47 -15.28
C ASN A 55 43.46 35.80 -14.46
N ARG A 56 43.68 35.05 -13.38
CA ARG A 56 44.85 35.25 -12.53
C ARG A 56 46.18 34.83 -13.21
N ILE A 57 46.15 33.68 -13.89
CA ILE A 57 47.30 33.23 -14.67
C ILE A 57 47.62 34.26 -15.78
N GLN A 58 46.61 34.77 -16.48
CA GLN A 58 46.79 35.81 -17.50
C GLN A 58 47.37 37.11 -16.91
N GLU A 59 46.98 37.48 -15.70
CA GLU A 59 47.58 38.60 -15.00
C GLU A 59 49.07 38.39 -14.71
N HIS A 60 49.45 37.18 -14.24
CA HIS A 60 50.87 36.83 -14.03
C HIS A 60 51.67 36.85 -15.33
N ILE A 61 51.12 36.31 -16.42
CA ILE A 61 51.73 36.38 -17.75
C ILE A 61 51.95 37.83 -18.18
N ARG A 62 50.92 38.69 -17.96
CA ARG A 62 51.01 40.13 -18.30
C ARG A 62 52.10 40.85 -17.49
N ILE A 63 52.23 40.52 -16.18
CA ILE A 63 53.30 41.09 -15.31
C ILE A 63 54.66 40.68 -15.85
N LEU A 64 54.88 39.40 -16.15
CA LEU A 64 56.14 38.94 -16.73
C LEU A 64 56.43 39.63 -18.08
N GLY A 65 55.41 39.75 -18.97
CA GLY A 65 55.53 40.45 -20.23
C GLY A 65 55.94 41.95 -20.05
N THR A 66 55.37 42.63 -19.05
CA THR A 66 55.69 44.03 -18.76
C THR A 66 57.15 44.18 -18.30
N ILE A 67 57.62 43.30 -17.42
CA ILE A 67 59.00 43.25 -16.98
C ILE A 67 59.98 43.06 -18.14
N LEU A 68 59.65 42.09 -19.01
CA LEU A 68 60.48 41.77 -20.19
C LEU A 68 60.55 42.93 -21.20
N ASN A 69 59.42 43.59 -21.49
CA ASN A 69 59.38 44.76 -22.34
C ASN A 69 60.20 45.89 -21.78
N GLU A 70 60.13 46.13 -20.44
CA GLU A 70 60.92 47.15 -19.81
C GLU A 70 62.44 46.80 -19.84
N ILE A 71 62.80 45.52 -19.73
CA ILE A 71 64.21 45.04 -19.92
C ILE A 71 64.66 45.29 -21.35
N GLU A 72 63.85 45.01 -22.37
CA GLU A 72 64.20 45.26 -23.76
C GLU A 72 64.37 46.75 -24.09
N GLU A 73 63.47 47.60 -23.55
CA GLU A 73 63.49 49.04 -23.78
C GLU A 73 64.71 49.73 -23.06
N LYS A 74 64.88 49.40 -21.78
CA LYS A 74 65.91 50.09 -20.92
C LYS A 74 67.31 49.52 -21.08
N LYS A 75 67.45 48.31 -21.62
CA LYS A 75 68.72 47.59 -21.82
C LYS A 75 69.62 47.66 -20.57
N PRO A 76 69.13 47.10 -19.42
CA PRO A 76 69.91 47.11 -18.17
C PRO A 76 71.28 46.48 -18.39
N THR A 77 72.30 47.01 -17.70
CA THR A 77 73.68 46.53 -17.78
C THR A 77 74.05 45.69 -16.56
N THR A 78 73.26 45.74 -15.51
CA THR A 78 73.43 44.96 -14.28
C THR A 78 72.18 44.19 -13.89
N GLU A 79 72.39 43.06 -13.21
CA GLU A 79 71.28 42.27 -12.67
C GLU A 79 70.40 43.05 -11.69
N GLN A 80 71.08 43.97 -10.89
CA GLN A 80 70.40 44.83 -9.94
C GLN A 80 69.40 45.78 -10.62
N GLU A 81 69.67 46.23 -11.85
CA GLU A 81 68.72 47.02 -12.63
C GLU A 81 67.44 46.18 -13.03
N ILE A 82 67.66 44.92 -13.36
CA ILE A 82 66.51 43.97 -13.62
C ILE A 82 65.70 43.77 -12.35
N PHE A 83 66.33 43.57 -11.20
CA PHE A 83 65.67 43.47 -9.91
C PHE A 83 64.92 44.74 -9.52
N ASN A 84 65.45 45.90 -9.88
CA ASN A 84 64.79 47.19 -9.66
C ASN A 84 63.54 47.34 -10.60
N ILE A 85 63.59 46.84 -11.82
CA ILE A 85 62.46 46.79 -12.74
C ILE A 85 61.38 45.91 -12.12
N TYR A 86 61.75 44.73 -11.65
CA TYR A 86 60.84 43.80 -10.97
C TYR A 86 60.15 44.46 -9.76
N ASN A 87 60.93 45.07 -8.85
CA ASN A 87 60.41 45.70 -7.65
C ASN A 87 59.46 46.89 -7.91
N ARG A 88 59.62 47.60 -9.05
CA ARG A 88 58.72 48.68 -9.47
C ARG A 88 57.41 48.21 -10.06
N ASN A 89 57.45 47.09 -10.77
CA ASN A 89 56.29 46.55 -11.47
C ASN A 89 55.40 45.64 -10.59
N LEU A 90 55.92 45.27 -9.41
CA LEU A 90 55.21 44.43 -8.47
C LEU A 90 54.77 45.14 -7.21
N GLY A 91 53.51 45.09 -6.85
CA GLY A 91 53.18 45.14 -5.44
C GLY A 91 53.74 43.86 -4.81
N LYS A 92 54.48 43.99 -3.68
CA LYS A 92 55.30 42.95 -3.03
C LYS A 92 54.56 41.64 -2.60
N GLU A 93 53.37 41.40 -3.04
CA GLU A 93 52.48 40.35 -2.45
C GLU A 93 52.28 39.07 -3.29
N GLU A 94 52.56 39.07 -4.60
CA GLU A 94 52.22 37.95 -5.46
C GLU A 94 53.36 36.98 -5.75
N PHE A 95 54.53 37.49 -6.16
CA PHE A 95 55.72 36.67 -6.43
C PHE A 95 56.72 36.73 -5.29
N SER A 96 57.25 35.57 -4.92
CA SER A 96 58.27 35.51 -3.85
C SER A 96 59.62 36.03 -4.32
N ARG A 97 59.99 35.88 -5.59
CA ARG A 97 61.26 36.33 -6.16
C ARG A 97 61.25 36.39 -7.69
N ILE A 98 62.19 37.09 -8.25
CA ILE A 98 62.57 36.96 -9.65
C ILE A 98 63.97 36.34 -9.70
N ALA A 99 64.20 35.49 -10.71
CA ALA A 99 65.50 34.88 -10.98
C ALA A 99 65.90 35.09 -12.46
N ILE A 100 67.20 35.24 -12.67
CA ILE A 100 67.84 35.28 -13.98
C ILE A 100 68.64 33.99 -14.13
N LEU A 101 68.19 33.12 -15.05
CA LEU A 101 68.85 31.84 -15.34
C LEU A 101 69.75 32.01 -16.56
N TYR A 102 70.99 31.70 -16.41
CA TYR A 102 72.02 31.73 -17.44
C TYR A 102 72.15 30.35 -18.13
N LYS A 103 72.67 30.30 -19.36
CA LYS A 103 72.86 29.11 -20.12
C LYS A 103 73.79 28.06 -19.53
N ASP A 104 74.67 28.48 -18.59
CA ASP A 104 75.54 27.60 -17.80
C ASP A 104 74.86 26.95 -16.58
N GLY A 105 73.53 27.19 -16.38
CA GLY A 105 72.78 26.70 -15.26
C GLY A 105 72.81 27.52 -13.99
N LYS A 106 73.62 28.56 -13.91
CA LYS A 106 73.64 29.45 -12.78
C LYS A 106 72.49 30.41 -12.76
N THR A 107 71.97 30.70 -11.58
CA THR A 107 70.95 31.73 -11.37
C THR A 107 71.40 32.85 -10.48
N SER A 108 70.93 34.05 -10.81
CA SER A 108 70.97 35.20 -9.91
C SER A 108 69.53 35.53 -9.50
N THR A 109 69.28 35.73 -8.21
CA THR A 109 67.94 35.97 -7.66
C THR A 109 67.84 37.29 -6.93
N SER A 110 66.67 37.89 -6.87
CA SER A 110 66.45 39.20 -6.23
C SER A 110 66.67 39.18 -4.70
N ASP A 111 66.74 38.04 -4.08
CA ASP A 111 67.04 37.81 -2.68
C ASP A 111 68.54 37.43 -2.45
N GLY A 112 69.32 37.38 -3.53
CA GLY A 112 70.78 37.10 -3.46
C GLY A 112 71.12 35.61 -3.36
N ILE A 113 70.15 34.72 -3.49
CA ILE A 113 70.36 33.28 -3.39
C ILE A 113 70.73 32.72 -4.78
N ILE A 114 71.87 32.01 -4.85
CA ILE A 114 72.34 31.37 -6.08
C ILE A 114 71.84 29.91 -6.09
N VAL A 115 71.13 29.49 -7.17
CA VAL A 115 70.62 28.12 -7.36
C VAL A 115 71.25 27.57 -8.63
N ASP A 116 71.63 26.28 -8.61
CA ASP A 116 72.11 25.58 -9.79
C ASP A 116 70.95 24.79 -10.46
N TRP A 117 70.64 25.20 -11.68
CA TRP A 117 69.63 24.60 -12.53
C TRP A 117 70.16 23.80 -13.70
N SER A 118 71.45 23.43 -13.65
CA SER A 118 72.13 22.74 -14.77
C SER A 118 71.41 21.46 -15.24
N GLU A 119 70.69 20.76 -14.34
CA GLU A 119 69.94 19.56 -14.67
C GLU A 119 68.62 19.85 -15.40
N ASP A 120 68.04 21.03 -15.18
CA ASP A 120 66.70 21.39 -15.69
C ASP A 120 66.80 22.44 -16.82
N ILE A 121 67.95 22.78 -17.26
CA ILE A 121 68.23 23.93 -18.13
C ILE A 121 67.50 23.86 -19.48
N ASN A 122 67.39 22.69 -20.05
CA ASN A 122 66.69 22.46 -21.36
C ASN A 122 65.22 22.87 -21.24
N TYR A 123 64.54 22.56 -20.16
CA TYR A 123 63.14 22.93 -19.98
C TYR A 123 62.92 24.43 -20.15
N PHE A 124 63.80 25.28 -19.59
CA PHE A 124 63.64 26.71 -19.64
C PHE A 124 64.10 27.37 -20.98
N PHE A 125 65.04 26.76 -21.73
CA PHE A 125 65.61 27.33 -22.96
C PHE A 125 64.96 26.77 -24.25
N ASP A 126 64.12 25.70 -24.16
CA ASP A 126 63.55 25.04 -25.33
C ASP A 126 62.38 25.82 -25.96
N SER A 127 61.82 26.82 -25.29
CA SER A 127 60.69 27.61 -25.80
C SER A 127 61.01 29.11 -25.78
N ASP A 128 60.52 29.80 -26.83
CA ASP A 128 60.52 31.26 -26.88
C ASP A 128 59.23 31.90 -26.34
N GLU A 129 58.22 31.06 -25.97
CA GLU A 129 57.00 31.51 -25.34
C GLU A 129 57.11 31.49 -23.81
N ILE A 130 56.14 32.11 -23.12
CA ILE A 130 56.06 32.04 -21.67
C ILE A 130 55.70 30.60 -21.30
N GLN A 131 56.50 30.02 -20.43
CA GLN A 131 56.30 28.69 -19.85
C GLN A 131 55.85 28.80 -18.41
N ILE A 132 54.92 27.93 -18.01
CA ILE A 132 54.47 27.84 -16.64
C ILE A 132 54.84 26.45 -16.12
N SER A 133 55.60 26.39 -15.03
CA SER A 133 56.04 25.12 -14.47
C SER A 133 54.88 24.40 -13.76
N LYS A 134 54.96 23.08 -13.72
CA LYS A 134 54.23 22.31 -12.71
C LYS A 134 54.71 22.68 -11.31
N GLN A 135 53.93 22.33 -10.29
CA GLN A 135 54.36 22.43 -8.89
C GLN A 135 55.68 21.68 -8.71
N THR A 136 56.65 22.34 -8.15
CA THR A 136 57.97 21.77 -7.89
C THR A 136 58.53 22.29 -6.57
N HIS A 137 59.45 21.56 -5.98
CA HIS A 137 60.13 22.03 -4.77
C HIS A 137 61.20 23.07 -5.10
N SER A 138 61.12 24.19 -4.44
CA SER A 138 62.14 25.22 -4.53
C SER A 138 63.48 24.65 -4.07
N LYS A 139 64.50 24.74 -4.93
CA LYS A 139 65.87 24.38 -4.54
C LYS A 139 66.48 25.31 -3.47
N VAL A 140 65.77 26.40 -3.09
CA VAL A 140 66.20 27.38 -2.11
C VAL A 140 65.74 27.03 -0.70
N ASN A 141 64.49 26.81 -0.50
CA ASN A 141 63.86 26.64 0.82
C ASN A 141 63.01 25.35 0.94
N ASN A 142 63.01 24.50 -0.07
CA ASN A 142 62.25 23.27 -0.17
C ASN A 142 60.72 23.49 -0.05
N HIS A 143 60.25 24.75 -0.24
CA HIS A 143 58.82 25.02 -0.37
C HIS A 143 58.34 24.63 -1.78
N GLU A 144 57.08 24.33 -1.90
CA GLU A 144 56.47 24.08 -3.21
C GLU A 144 56.23 25.39 -3.94
N VAL A 145 56.64 25.46 -5.21
CA VAL A 145 56.60 26.67 -6.03
C VAL A 145 56.12 26.35 -7.45
N ASN A 146 55.49 27.36 -8.06
CA ASN A 146 55.25 27.42 -9.50
C ASN A 146 56.06 28.55 -10.10
N MET A 147 56.47 28.42 -11.33
CA MET A 147 57.37 29.38 -12.00
C MET A 147 56.77 29.80 -13.33
N TYR A 148 56.84 31.11 -13.59
CA TYR A 148 56.56 31.69 -14.91
C TYR A 148 57.88 32.12 -15.50
N SER A 149 58.23 31.61 -16.65
CA SER A 149 59.50 31.82 -17.26
C SER A 149 59.40 32.23 -18.72
N LYS A 150 60.37 33.11 -19.15
CA LYS A 150 60.48 33.41 -20.59
C LYS A 150 61.93 33.83 -20.90
N LYS A 151 62.38 33.40 -22.06
CA LYS A 151 63.67 33.70 -22.63
C LYS A 151 63.73 35.16 -23.07
N THR A 152 64.85 35.80 -22.83
CA THR A 152 65.18 37.18 -23.26
C THR A 152 66.65 37.32 -23.47
N VAL A 153 67.09 38.52 -23.87
CA VAL A 153 68.51 38.83 -24.07
C VAL A 153 68.99 39.85 -23.00
N PHE A 154 70.04 39.50 -22.25
CA PHE A 154 70.72 40.37 -21.29
C PHE A 154 72.21 40.36 -21.54
N ASN A 155 72.85 41.52 -21.70
CA ASN A 155 74.25 41.69 -22.02
C ASN A 155 74.74 40.86 -23.23
N ASN A 156 73.96 40.79 -24.30
CA ASN A 156 74.13 39.97 -25.51
C ASN A 156 74.16 38.47 -25.27
N GLU A 157 73.72 37.97 -24.15
CA GLU A 157 73.51 36.55 -23.87
C GLU A 157 72.04 36.21 -23.73
N ASN A 158 71.63 35.00 -24.17
CA ASN A 158 70.32 34.50 -23.94
C ASN A 158 70.20 34.08 -22.47
N VAL A 159 69.23 34.65 -21.76
CA VAL A 159 68.91 34.34 -20.36
C VAL A 159 67.42 34.02 -20.28
N VAL A 160 67.02 33.37 -19.21
CA VAL A 160 65.57 33.16 -18.89
C VAL A 160 65.25 33.96 -17.64
N ILE A 161 64.25 34.82 -17.73
CA ILE A 161 63.65 35.47 -16.59
C ILE A 161 62.60 34.58 -15.99
N ILE A 162 62.72 34.30 -14.69
CA ILE A 162 61.79 33.40 -13.95
C ILE A 162 61.17 34.21 -12.81
N LEU A 163 59.85 34.27 -12.80
CA LEU A 163 59.03 34.68 -11.64
C LEU A 163 58.65 33.49 -10.84
N VAL A 164 58.92 33.48 -9.56
CA VAL A 164 58.62 32.35 -8.64
C VAL A 164 57.47 32.74 -7.71
N ILE A 165 56.46 31.89 -7.62
CA ILE A 165 55.35 32.03 -6.72
C ILE A 165 55.30 30.80 -5.81
N GLU A 166 55.14 30.99 -4.51
CA GLU A 166 54.93 29.90 -3.55
C GLU A 166 53.55 29.32 -3.71
N THR A 167 53.44 28.00 -3.73
CA THR A 167 52.16 27.29 -3.95
C THR A 167 51.13 27.65 -2.89
N GLU A 168 51.56 27.92 -1.63
CA GLU A 168 50.67 28.42 -0.57
C GLU A 168 49.93 29.70 -0.98
N LYS A 169 50.57 30.59 -1.75
CA LYS A 169 49.93 31.81 -2.28
C LYS A 169 48.94 31.49 -3.41
N TYR A 170 49.18 30.44 -4.18
CA TYR A 170 48.17 29.91 -5.10
C TYR A 170 46.93 29.41 -4.34
N GLU A 171 47.15 28.71 -3.22
CA GLU A 171 46.03 28.22 -2.37
C GLU A 171 45.20 29.38 -1.82
N GLU A 172 45.84 30.45 -1.31
CA GLU A 172 45.12 31.63 -0.82
C GLU A 172 44.31 32.35 -1.90
N MET A 173 44.81 32.35 -3.16
CA MET A 173 44.13 32.99 -4.30
C MET A 173 42.92 32.24 -4.81
N PHE A 174 42.91 30.93 -4.67
CA PHE A 174 41.91 30.04 -5.26
C PHE A 174 40.99 29.37 -4.24
N THR A 175 41.36 29.36 -2.95
CA THR A 175 40.50 28.83 -1.89
C THR A 175 39.33 29.76 -1.57
N GLN A 176 38.35 29.82 -2.43
CA GLN A 176 37.00 29.97 -1.91
C GLN A 176 36.68 28.66 -1.21
N LYS A 177 36.39 28.75 0.10
CA LYS A 177 35.99 27.58 0.88
C LYS A 177 34.68 26.98 0.30
N ILE A 178 34.83 26.17 -0.75
CA ILE A 178 33.72 25.45 -1.32
C ILE A 178 33.15 24.56 -0.21
N TYR A 179 31.86 24.70 0.08
CA TYR A 179 31.18 23.96 1.13
C TYR A 179 31.91 24.00 2.50
N ASN A 180 32.19 25.21 3.01
CA ASN A 180 32.85 25.41 4.32
C ASN A 180 34.28 24.86 4.42
N GLY A 181 35.00 24.70 3.29
CA GLY A 181 36.38 24.26 3.28
C GLY A 181 36.60 22.76 3.31
N THR A 182 35.59 21.99 2.96
CA THR A 182 35.64 20.52 2.91
C THR A 182 35.89 19.95 1.52
N GLY A 183 35.81 20.76 0.47
CA GLY A 183 36.18 20.39 -0.88
C GLY A 183 37.70 20.33 -1.06
N MET A 184 38.16 19.36 -1.85
CA MET A 184 39.54 19.25 -2.31
C MET A 184 39.59 19.71 -3.76
N GLU A 185 40.53 20.63 -4.06
CA GLU A 185 40.69 21.18 -5.40
C GLU A 185 42.11 20.86 -5.90
N TYR A 186 42.18 20.39 -7.14
CA TYR A 186 43.43 20.03 -7.80
C TYR A 186 43.46 20.65 -9.19
N ILE A 187 44.59 21.26 -9.55
CA ILE A 187 44.91 21.52 -10.94
C ILE A 187 45.82 20.38 -11.40
N ILE A 188 45.37 19.67 -12.44
CA ILE A 188 46.09 18.51 -12.98
C ILE A 188 46.36 18.69 -14.46
N THR A 189 47.31 17.93 -15.01
CA THR A 189 47.45 17.76 -16.44
C THR A 189 46.36 16.83 -16.99
N ASP A 190 46.19 16.77 -18.29
CA ASP A 190 45.30 15.79 -18.96
C ASP A 190 45.74 14.32 -18.72
N SER A 191 47.03 14.09 -18.36
CA SER A 191 47.56 12.78 -17.92
C SER A 191 47.26 12.46 -16.44
N GLY A 192 46.77 13.43 -15.67
CA GLY A 192 46.43 13.27 -14.25
C GLY A 192 47.53 13.64 -13.26
N ASP A 193 48.64 14.18 -13.75
CA ASP A 193 49.74 14.65 -12.89
C ASP A 193 49.35 15.96 -12.21
N ILE A 194 49.64 16.10 -10.92
CA ILE A 194 49.27 17.27 -10.15
C ILE A 194 50.15 18.46 -10.55
N VAL A 195 49.52 19.56 -10.94
CA VAL A 195 50.16 20.85 -11.22
C VAL A 195 50.12 21.74 -9.98
N ALA A 196 49.01 21.76 -9.28
CA ALA A 196 48.83 22.45 -8.03
C ALA A 196 47.79 21.72 -7.16
N ASN A 197 48.07 21.63 -5.88
CA ASN A 197 47.18 21.04 -4.90
C ASN A 197 46.62 22.13 -4.01
N LEU A 198 45.40 22.51 -4.21
CA LEU A 198 44.76 23.63 -3.53
C LEU A 198 44.09 23.14 -2.24
N GLY A 199 44.89 22.78 -1.21
CA GLY A 199 44.34 22.50 0.12
C GLY A 199 44.74 21.20 0.81
N VAL A 200 45.62 20.35 0.25
CA VAL A 200 46.06 19.12 0.91
C VAL A 200 47.58 18.91 0.76
N ASN A 201 48.29 18.80 1.89
CA ASN A 201 49.70 18.38 1.91
C ASN A 201 49.83 16.93 1.41
N GLY A 202 50.21 16.71 0.17
CA GLY A 202 50.33 15.37 -0.43
C GLY A 202 51.49 15.25 -1.41
N LYS A 203 52.11 14.06 -1.45
CA LYS A 203 53.18 13.70 -2.38
C LYS A 203 52.74 13.83 -3.84
N GLU A 204 53.71 14.03 -4.74
CA GLU A 204 53.52 13.92 -6.20
C GLU A 204 52.88 12.58 -6.56
N VAL A 205 51.56 12.55 -6.71
CA VAL A 205 50.78 11.37 -7.08
C VAL A 205 49.93 11.73 -8.27
N ASN A 206 49.86 10.82 -9.27
CA ASN A 206 48.92 10.95 -10.35
C ASN A 206 47.51 10.68 -9.83
N ILE A 207 46.58 11.63 -9.98
CA ILE A 207 45.23 11.53 -9.40
C ILE A 207 44.46 10.33 -9.93
N PHE A 208 44.64 9.95 -11.20
CA PHE A 208 43.95 8.81 -11.78
C PHE A 208 44.47 7.49 -11.23
N GLU A 209 45.78 7.37 -10.99
CA GLU A 209 46.35 6.17 -10.40
C GLU A 209 45.93 6.04 -8.91
N GLU A 210 45.85 7.16 -8.20
CA GLU A 210 45.40 7.16 -6.83
C GLU A 210 43.90 6.78 -6.73
N MET A 211 43.03 7.32 -7.58
CA MET A 211 41.64 6.92 -7.64
C MET A 211 41.50 5.43 -7.91
N LYS A 212 42.25 4.88 -8.86
CA LYS A 212 42.22 3.43 -9.14
C LYS A 212 42.71 2.59 -7.97
N ARG A 213 43.74 3.05 -7.27
CA ARG A 213 44.31 2.36 -6.09
C ARG A 213 43.30 2.30 -4.94
N ILE A 214 42.53 3.37 -4.74
CA ILE A 214 41.56 3.47 -3.66
C ILE A 214 40.32 2.62 -3.94
N ASN A 215 39.84 2.54 -5.17
CA ASN A 215 38.69 1.76 -5.53
C ASN A 215 38.79 1.13 -6.94
N ASP A 216 39.28 -0.09 -6.98
CA ASP A 216 39.43 -0.88 -8.20
C ASP A 216 38.08 -1.22 -8.89
N LYS A 217 36.98 -1.22 -8.16
CA LYS A 217 35.64 -1.49 -8.72
C LYS A 217 35.06 -0.34 -9.55
N GLU A 218 35.64 0.85 -9.44
CA GLU A 218 35.19 2.05 -10.16
C GLU A 218 36.17 2.52 -11.25
N ILE A 219 37.06 1.64 -11.70
CA ILE A 219 38.01 1.90 -12.81
C ILE A 219 37.31 2.46 -14.05
N ASP A 220 36.14 1.93 -14.39
CA ASP A 220 35.33 2.41 -15.52
C ASP A 220 34.97 3.90 -15.41
N LYS A 221 34.75 4.41 -14.19
CA LYS A 221 34.49 5.83 -13.98
C LYS A 221 35.73 6.69 -14.20
N VAL A 222 36.90 6.22 -13.79
CA VAL A 222 38.18 6.91 -14.05
C VAL A 222 38.46 6.96 -15.54
N GLU A 223 38.26 5.86 -16.27
CA GLU A 223 38.41 5.83 -17.72
C GLU A 223 37.37 6.73 -18.43
N LYS A 224 36.16 6.78 -17.93
CA LYS A 224 35.14 7.73 -18.40
C LYS A 224 35.57 9.18 -18.17
N MET A 225 36.17 9.51 -17.02
CA MET A 225 36.68 10.82 -16.72
C MET A 225 37.78 11.22 -17.72
N LYS A 226 38.78 10.35 -17.95
CA LYS A 226 39.82 10.54 -18.97
C LYS A 226 39.26 10.80 -20.37
N LYS A 227 38.25 10.04 -20.75
CA LYS A 227 37.57 10.22 -22.05
C LYS A 227 36.85 11.56 -22.17
N ILE A 228 36.20 12.02 -21.12
CA ILE A 228 35.54 13.34 -21.10
C ILE A 228 36.60 14.43 -21.22
N LEU A 229 37.67 14.34 -20.48
CA LEU A 229 38.78 15.32 -20.52
C LEU A 229 39.43 15.42 -21.91
N SER A 230 39.56 14.29 -22.61
CA SER A 230 40.11 14.30 -23.99
C SER A 230 39.17 14.97 -24.99
N SER A 231 37.87 15.12 -24.70
CA SER A 231 36.83 15.73 -25.57
C SER A 231 36.56 17.22 -25.29
N ASN A 232 37.32 17.86 -24.44
CA ASN A 232 37.22 19.30 -24.08
C ASN A 232 35.90 19.73 -23.44
N THR A 233 35.29 18.89 -22.64
CA THR A 233 34.01 19.20 -22.01
C THR A 233 34.10 19.25 -20.48
N VAL A 234 33.21 20.02 -19.89
CA VAL A 234 32.90 19.96 -18.45
C VAL A 234 32.41 18.57 -18.10
N GLY A 235 32.93 18.00 -17.05
CA GLY A 235 32.50 16.69 -16.57
C GLY A 235 32.10 16.72 -15.11
N GLN A 236 31.19 15.80 -14.79
CA GLN A 236 30.76 15.62 -13.39
C GLN A 236 30.40 14.15 -13.17
N MET A 237 30.66 13.65 -11.94
CA MET A 237 30.36 12.27 -11.57
C MET A 237 30.28 12.08 -10.07
N ILE A 238 29.66 10.94 -9.68
CA ILE A 238 29.76 10.43 -8.31
C ILE A 238 30.81 9.32 -8.32
N TYR A 239 31.76 9.40 -7.43
CA TYR A 239 32.82 8.41 -7.25
C TYR A 239 32.82 7.90 -5.82
N SER A 240 32.96 6.59 -5.60
CA SER A 240 32.99 6.00 -4.25
C SER A 240 34.42 5.67 -3.84
N MET A 241 34.85 6.20 -2.71
CA MET A 241 36.15 5.91 -2.07
C MET A 241 35.92 5.36 -0.67
N GLU A 242 36.48 4.21 -0.35
CA GLU A 242 36.37 3.58 0.99
C GLU A 242 34.93 3.48 1.55
N GLY A 243 33.96 3.27 0.67
CA GLY A 243 32.54 3.17 1.05
C GLY A 243 31.82 4.53 1.21
N HIS A 244 32.48 5.64 0.97
CA HIS A 244 31.90 6.98 0.96
C HIS A 244 31.78 7.52 -0.46
N ASN A 245 30.66 8.17 -0.76
CA ASN A 245 30.44 8.82 -2.05
C ASN A 245 31.04 10.23 -2.03
N TYR A 246 31.65 10.59 -3.17
CA TYR A 246 32.17 11.92 -3.45
C TYR A 246 31.53 12.44 -4.74
N TYR A 247 31.18 13.70 -4.75
CA TYR A 247 30.84 14.43 -5.95
C TYR A 247 32.12 15.00 -6.55
N ILE A 248 32.34 14.73 -7.82
CA ILE A 248 33.50 15.21 -8.56
C ILE A 248 32.99 16.04 -9.74
N ALA A 249 33.50 17.28 -9.85
CA ALA A 249 33.34 18.09 -11.05
C ALA A 249 34.73 18.45 -11.57
N PHE A 250 34.86 18.56 -12.87
CA PHE A 250 36.13 18.91 -13.51
C PHE A 250 35.89 19.70 -14.79
N GLU A 251 36.77 20.66 -15.05
CA GLU A 251 36.73 21.51 -16.23
C GLU A 251 38.14 21.83 -16.70
N LYS A 252 38.33 21.86 -18.03
CA LYS A 252 39.61 22.13 -18.66
C LYS A 252 39.86 23.62 -18.71
N LEU A 253 41.08 24.06 -18.32
CA LEU A 253 41.54 25.39 -18.53
C LEU A 253 41.95 25.60 -20.00
N SER A 254 41.81 26.80 -20.50
CA SER A 254 42.30 27.18 -21.86
C SER A 254 43.82 27.33 -21.92
N ILE A 255 44.51 27.29 -20.77
CA ILE A 255 45.94 27.47 -20.61
C ILE A 255 46.57 26.11 -20.32
N GLU A 256 47.67 25.77 -21.02
CA GLU A 256 48.50 24.58 -20.80
C GLU A 256 47.76 23.22 -20.80
N ASN A 257 46.49 23.16 -21.26
CA ASN A 257 45.62 21.97 -21.19
C ASN A 257 45.44 21.44 -19.76
N TRP A 258 45.56 22.27 -18.77
CA TRP A 258 45.30 21.91 -17.39
C TRP A 258 43.82 21.71 -17.11
N VAL A 259 43.54 20.98 -16.05
CA VAL A 259 42.16 20.64 -15.63
C VAL A 259 42.01 20.98 -14.16
N LEU A 260 41.00 21.76 -13.81
CA LEU A 260 40.57 21.91 -12.43
C LEU A 260 39.68 20.74 -12.07
N VAL A 261 39.98 20.03 -11.01
CA VAL A 261 39.21 18.95 -10.44
C VAL A 261 38.77 19.32 -9.03
N VAL A 262 37.50 19.33 -8.79
CA VAL A 262 36.89 19.60 -7.48
C VAL A 262 36.27 18.31 -6.96
N ILE A 263 36.67 17.87 -5.78
CA ILE A 263 36.24 16.65 -5.12
C ILE A 263 35.62 17.02 -3.78
N THR A 264 34.37 16.68 -3.54
CA THR A 264 33.66 17.00 -2.30
C THR A 264 32.94 15.77 -1.75
N PRO A 265 33.10 15.44 -0.44
CA PRO A 265 32.40 14.34 0.19
C PRO A 265 30.88 14.55 0.12
N ALA A 266 30.15 13.54 -0.35
CA ALA A 266 28.68 13.60 -0.43
C ALA A 266 28.04 13.75 0.97
N SER A 267 28.66 13.20 2.00
CA SER A 267 28.20 13.34 3.39
C SER A 267 28.14 14.79 3.86
N MET A 268 29.08 15.65 3.42
CA MET A 268 29.14 17.04 3.86
C MET A 268 28.09 17.94 3.22
N ILE A 269 27.75 17.66 1.96
CA ILE A 269 26.75 18.45 1.22
C ILE A 269 25.34 17.95 1.49
N ALA A 270 25.17 16.62 1.59
CA ALA A 270 23.88 15.96 1.63
C ALA A 270 23.46 15.51 3.04
N GLU A 271 24.26 15.74 4.08
CA GLU A 271 23.99 15.21 5.43
C GLU A 271 22.65 15.70 5.98
N GLU A 272 22.39 16.99 5.97
CA GLU A 272 21.11 17.55 6.42
C GLU A 272 19.94 17.04 5.58
N LEU A 273 20.13 16.98 4.26
CA LEU A 273 19.12 16.50 3.34
C LEU A 273 18.85 15.00 3.52
N ASN A 274 19.89 14.20 3.71
CA ASN A 274 19.78 12.76 3.98
C ASN A 274 19.08 12.51 5.33
N ASN A 275 19.31 13.32 6.33
CA ASN A 275 18.62 13.24 7.61
C ASN A 275 17.14 13.61 7.46
N LEU A 276 16.80 14.63 6.68
CA LEU A 276 15.42 14.95 6.34
C LEU A 276 14.74 13.80 5.59
N LEU A 277 15.42 13.18 4.60
CA LEU A 277 14.88 12.02 3.88
C LEU A 277 14.63 10.82 4.80
N LYS A 278 15.50 10.58 5.78
CA LYS A 278 15.27 9.54 6.81
C LYS A 278 14.03 9.83 7.65
N ILE A 279 13.84 11.08 8.07
CA ILE A 279 12.65 11.49 8.81
C ILE A 279 11.39 11.30 7.96
N VAL A 280 11.40 11.72 6.69
CA VAL A 280 10.31 11.52 5.74
C VAL A 280 10.00 10.03 5.56
N LEU A 281 11.02 9.19 5.43
CA LEU A 281 10.86 7.73 5.35
C LEU A 281 10.14 7.17 6.58
N VAL A 282 10.56 7.58 7.78
CA VAL A 282 9.94 7.13 9.03
C VAL A 282 8.47 7.57 9.09
N VAL A 283 8.18 8.83 8.77
CA VAL A 283 6.80 9.37 8.76
C VAL A 283 5.93 8.63 7.74
N LEU A 284 6.40 8.43 6.52
CA LEU A 284 5.66 7.69 5.48
C LEU A 284 5.42 6.23 5.88
N THR A 285 6.39 5.61 6.55
CA THR A 285 6.23 4.24 7.06
C THR A 285 5.16 4.18 8.15
N ILE A 286 5.15 5.12 9.09
CA ILE A 286 4.12 5.21 10.13
C ILE A 286 2.73 5.41 9.50
N ILE A 287 2.60 6.34 8.55
CA ILE A 287 1.34 6.58 7.82
C ILE A 287 0.88 5.31 7.09
N SER A 288 1.79 4.61 6.42
CA SER A 288 1.49 3.36 5.72
C SER A 288 0.96 2.28 6.67
N VAL A 289 1.56 2.13 7.85
CA VAL A 289 1.11 1.20 8.89
C VAL A 289 -0.29 1.58 9.40
N ILE A 290 -0.55 2.87 9.64
CA ILE A 290 -1.86 3.35 10.07
C ILE A 290 -2.93 3.05 9.01
N ILE A 291 -2.64 3.35 7.74
CA ILE A 291 -3.54 3.06 6.61
C ILE A 291 -3.81 1.55 6.54
N PHE A 292 -2.78 0.71 6.68
CA PHE A 292 -2.93 -0.74 6.70
C PHE A 292 -3.89 -1.21 7.80
N ILE A 293 -3.73 -0.70 9.03
CA ILE A 293 -4.60 -1.02 10.17
C ILE A 293 -6.05 -0.60 9.89
N ILE A 294 -6.26 0.61 9.35
CA ILE A 294 -7.60 1.12 9.01
C ILE A 294 -8.25 0.24 7.94
N ILE A 295 -7.54 -0.09 6.86
CA ILE A 295 -8.06 -0.96 5.79
C ILE A 295 -8.43 -2.32 6.38
N LEU A 296 -7.57 -2.93 7.17
CA LEU A 296 -7.81 -4.22 7.81
C LEU A 296 -9.05 -4.17 8.71
N TYR A 297 -9.18 -3.14 9.53
CA TYR A 297 -10.35 -2.93 10.39
C TYR A 297 -11.65 -2.81 9.57
N VAL A 298 -11.67 -1.98 8.52
CA VAL A 298 -12.83 -1.79 7.65
C VAL A 298 -13.23 -3.10 6.97
N LEU A 299 -12.26 -3.86 6.43
CA LEU A 299 -12.52 -5.14 5.77
C LEU A 299 -13.11 -6.17 6.74
N ILE A 300 -12.55 -6.30 7.93
CA ILE A 300 -13.05 -7.20 8.97
C ILE A 300 -14.46 -6.77 9.44
N SER A 301 -14.67 -5.49 9.69
CA SER A 301 -15.95 -4.92 10.11
C SER A 301 -17.05 -5.17 9.06
N ASN A 302 -16.75 -4.98 7.78
CA ASN A 302 -17.70 -5.23 6.69
C ASN A 302 -18.08 -6.72 6.56
N VAL A 303 -17.13 -7.64 6.74
CA VAL A 303 -17.42 -9.08 6.77
C VAL A 303 -18.35 -9.41 7.93
N LYS A 304 -18.08 -8.88 9.12
CA LYS A 304 -18.90 -9.08 10.32
C LYS A 304 -20.31 -8.51 10.15
N LYS A 305 -20.43 -7.27 9.69
CA LYS A 305 -21.74 -6.63 9.40
C LYS A 305 -22.56 -7.45 8.41
N LYS A 306 -21.94 -7.95 7.34
CA LYS A 306 -22.62 -8.79 6.34
C LYS A 306 -23.10 -10.11 6.93
N GLU A 307 -22.35 -10.70 7.85
CA GLU A 307 -22.76 -11.91 8.58
C GLU A 307 -23.92 -11.63 9.53
N ASP A 308 -23.87 -10.53 10.28
CA ASP A 308 -24.93 -10.14 11.21
C ASP A 308 -26.23 -9.81 10.45
N LEU A 309 -26.13 -9.09 9.33
CA LEU A 309 -27.27 -8.83 8.43
C LEU A 309 -27.86 -10.14 7.89
N TYR A 310 -27.02 -11.09 7.47
CA TYR A 310 -27.49 -12.40 7.02
C TYR A 310 -28.22 -13.15 8.14
N LYS A 311 -27.69 -13.15 9.36
CA LYS A 311 -28.35 -13.77 10.53
C LYS A 311 -29.69 -13.11 10.82
N LEU A 312 -29.77 -11.78 10.82
CA LEU A 312 -31.01 -11.04 11.03
C LEU A 312 -32.06 -11.34 9.96
N ALA A 313 -31.64 -11.42 8.70
CA ALA A 313 -32.54 -11.64 7.58
C ALA A 313 -33.06 -13.09 7.46
N TYR A 314 -32.23 -14.08 7.86
CA TYR A 314 -32.49 -15.48 7.49
C TYR A 314 -32.47 -16.48 8.64
N ILE A 315 -32.12 -16.09 9.86
CA ILE A 315 -31.98 -17.01 10.99
C ILE A 315 -32.98 -16.65 12.10
N ASP A 316 -33.70 -17.63 12.61
CA ASP A 316 -34.54 -17.50 13.81
C ASP A 316 -33.66 -17.45 15.06
N LYS A 317 -33.89 -16.44 15.90
CA LYS A 317 -33.05 -16.17 17.08
C LYS A 317 -33.20 -17.21 18.19
N ILE A 318 -34.37 -17.89 18.28
CA ILE A 318 -34.64 -18.86 19.35
C ILE A 318 -34.06 -20.23 18.98
N THR A 319 -34.37 -20.71 17.79
CA THR A 319 -34.00 -22.08 17.40
C THR A 319 -32.63 -22.16 16.72
N GLY A 320 -32.13 -21.05 16.14
CA GLY A 320 -30.93 -21.04 15.30
C GLY A 320 -31.14 -21.67 13.91
N LEU A 321 -32.34 -22.09 13.57
CA LEU A 321 -32.73 -22.57 12.24
C LEU A 321 -32.92 -21.38 11.29
N GLY A 322 -33.18 -21.67 10.02
CA GLY A 322 -33.70 -20.67 9.09
C GLY A 322 -35.02 -20.08 9.57
N ASN A 323 -35.29 -18.81 9.28
CA ASN A 323 -36.63 -18.21 9.44
C ASN A 323 -37.47 -18.37 8.15
N TYR A 324 -38.67 -17.78 8.12
CA TYR A 324 -39.54 -17.85 6.94
C TYR A 324 -38.88 -17.29 5.66
N ASN A 325 -38.10 -16.20 5.76
CA ASN A 325 -37.40 -15.65 4.58
C ASN A 325 -36.38 -16.64 4.02
N TYR A 326 -35.66 -17.35 4.90
CA TYR A 326 -34.75 -18.42 4.48
C TYR A 326 -35.50 -19.57 3.80
N TYR A 327 -36.64 -19.97 4.36
CA TYR A 327 -37.48 -21.00 3.82
C TYR A 327 -37.97 -20.65 2.40
N LYS A 328 -38.59 -19.48 2.26
CA LYS A 328 -39.05 -18.94 0.99
C LYS A 328 -37.94 -18.90 -0.06
N LYS A 329 -36.77 -18.39 0.33
CA LYS A 329 -35.58 -18.35 -0.54
C LYS A 329 -35.17 -19.75 -1.02
N LYS A 330 -35.18 -20.75 -0.11
CA LYS A 330 -34.76 -22.10 -0.44
C LYS A 330 -35.76 -22.83 -1.36
N ILE A 331 -37.04 -22.60 -1.18
CA ILE A 331 -38.07 -23.10 -2.11
C ILE A 331 -37.88 -22.43 -3.48
N THR A 332 -37.71 -21.08 -3.54
CA THR A 332 -37.52 -20.33 -4.78
C THR A 332 -36.31 -20.83 -5.58
N GLU A 333 -35.20 -21.13 -4.90
CA GLU A 333 -33.99 -21.67 -5.54
C GLU A 333 -34.21 -23.03 -6.23
N ASN A 334 -35.35 -23.70 -5.96
CA ASN A 334 -35.66 -25.03 -6.46
C ASN A 334 -36.98 -25.07 -7.27
N LEU A 335 -37.63 -23.92 -7.52
CA LEU A 335 -38.91 -23.88 -8.27
C LEU A 335 -38.76 -24.37 -9.72
N ASP A 336 -37.66 -24.05 -10.37
CA ASP A 336 -37.41 -24.38 -11.78
C ASP A 336 -37.14 -25.89 -12.03
N LYS A 337 -36.94 -26.66 -10.97
CA LYS A 337 -36.77 -28.11 -11.10
C LYS A 337 -38.14 -28.76 -11.36
N ASP A 338 -38.27 -29.47 -12.45
CA ASP A 338 -39.49 -30.21 -12.83
C ASP A 338 -39.64 -31.49 -12.01
N THR A 339 -39.61 -31.34 -10.68
CA THR A 339 -39.80 -32.41 -9.71
C THR A 339 -40.86 -31.98 -8.71
N LYS A 340 -41.66 -32.92 -8.27
CA LYS A 340 -42.59 -32.67 -7.18
C LYS A 340 -41.80 -32.33 -5.90
N LYS A 341 -42.28 -31.36 -5.16
CA LYS A 341 -41.70 -30.85 -3.93
C LYS A 341 -42.65 -31.17 -2.79
N THR A 342 -42.11 -31.59 -1.67
CA THR A 342 -42.91 -31.80 -0.46
C THR A 342 -42.70 -30.63 0.49
N ILE A 343 -43.81 -29.95 0.80
CA ILE A 343 -43.89 -28.89 1.79
C ILE A 343 -44.61 -29.45 3.02
N ILE A 344 -44.00 -29.26 4.18
CA ILE A 344 -44.58 -29.71 5.44
C ILE A 344 -44.62 -28.51 6.39
N ILE A 345 -45.78 -28.25 6.95
CA ILE A 345 -45.99 -27.28 8.03
C ILE A 345 -46.36 -28.07 9.28
N LEU A 346 -45.72 -27.77 10.38
CA LEU A 346 -46.01 -28.45 11.64
C LEU A 346 -45.98 -27.47 12.82
N ASP A 347 -46.80 -27.70 13.83
CA ASP A 347 -46.82 -26.99 15.08
C ASP A 347 -46.88 -27.92 16.30
N ILE A 348 -46.76 -27.34 17.49
CA ILE A 348 -46.96 -28.03 18.77
C ILE A 348 -48.41 -27.82 19.22
N ASN A 349 -49.18 -28.89 19.34
CA ASN A 349 -50.55 -28.80 19.84
C ASN A 349 -50.61 -28.13 21.21
N ASN A 350 -51.50 -27.13 21.34
CA ASN A 350 -51.73 -26.38 22.59
C ASN A 350 -50.47 -25.73 23.20
N PHE A 351 -49.50 -25.30 22.38
CA PHE A 351 -48.25 -24.70 22.86
C PHE A 351 -48.46 -23.44 23.73
N LYS A 352 -49.52 -22.67 23.48
CA LYS A 352 -49.91 -21.53 24.34
C LYS A 352 -50.22 -21.99 25.76
N SER A 353 -50.94 -23.09 25.93
CA SER A 353 -51.24 -23.70 27.24
C SER A 353 -50.01 -24.30 27.90
N PHE A 354 -49.12 -24.88 27.08
CA PHE A 354 -47.81 -25.34 27.54
C PHE A 354 -46.98 -24.18 28.13
N ASN A 355 -46.89 -23.05 27.41
CA ASN A 355 -46.18 -21.85 27.88
C ASN A 355 -46.80 -21.27 29.16
N LYS A 356 -48.12 -21.31 29.30
CA LYS A 356 -48.83 -20.86 30.51
C LYS A 356 -48.46 -21.74 31.72
N LYS A 357 -48.30 -23.05 31.50
CA LYS A 357 -47.98 -24.00 32.57
C LYS A 357 -46.49 -24.02 32.95
N TYR A 358 -45.61 -23.97 32.00
CA TYR A 358 -44.14 -24.19 32.21
C TYR A 358 -43.29 -22.93 32.00
N GLY A 359 -43.91 -21.83 31.54
CA GLY A 359 -43.20 -20.56 31.27
C GLY A 359 -42.53 -20.50 29.90
N TYR A 360 -42.39 -19.27 29.38
CA TYR A 360 -41.78 -19.01 28.07
C TYR A 360 -40.32 -19.46 27.93
N ILE A 361 -39.57 -19.48 29.06
CA ILE A 361 -38.17 -19.94 29.06
C ILE A 361 -38.09 -21.40 28.68
N ILE A 362 -38.92 -22.25 29.30
CA ILE A 362 -38.98 -23.68 28.99
C ILE A 362 -39.54 -23.86 27.58
N GLY A 363 -40.60 -23.12 27.19
CA GLY A 363 -41.15 -23.16 25.83
C GLY A 363 -40.09 -22.86 24.77
N ASN A 364 -39.24 -21.84 24.96
CA ASN A 364 -38.14 -21.54 24.03
C ASN A 364 -37.11 -22.69 23.95
N LYS A 365 -36.81 -23.36 25.08
CA LYS A 365 -35.94 -24.53 25.09
C LYS A 365 -36.57 -25.71 24.35
N ILE A 366 -37.87 -25.91 24.51
CA ILE A 366 -38.63 -26.94 23.75
C ILE A 366 -38.57 -26.65 22.26
N LEU A 367 -38.85 -25.39 21.82
CA LEU A 367 -38.75 -25.01 20.42
C LEU A 367 -37.37 -25.26 19.83
N LYS A 368 -36.31 -24.93 20.59
CA LYS A 368 -34.93 -25.17 20.19
C LYS A 368 -34.62 -26.67 20.07
N ALA A 369 -35.06 -27.46 21.03
CA ALA A 369 -34.87 -28.91 21.03
C ALA A 369 -35.67 -29.59 19.91
N LEU A 370 -36.93 -29.16 19.70
CA LEU A 370 -37.78 -29.64 18.59
C LEU A 370 -37.10 -29.31 17.24
N GLY A 371 -36.65 -28.06 17.03
CA GLY A 371 -35.96 -27.68 15.78
C GLY A 371 -34.69 -28.49 15.53
N LYS A 372 -33.95 -28.81 16.57
CA LYS A 372 -32.78 -29.70 16.48
C LYS A 372 -33.22 -31.13 16.12
N GLY A 373 -34.24 -31.65 16.80
CA GLY A 373 -34.79 -32.98 16.52
C GLY A 373 -35.34 -33.12 15.10
N ILE A 374 -36.08 -32.12 14.59
CA ILE A 374 -36.51 -32.09 13.20
C ILE A 374 -35.31 -32.18 12.26
N LYS A 375 -34.29 -31.38 12.48
CA LYS A 375 -33.06 -31.35 11.63
C LYS A 375 -32.32 -32.68 11.62
N GLU A 376 -32.34 -33.42 12.70
CA GLU A 376 -31.72 -34.76 12.84
C GLU A 376 -32.56 -35.85 12.16
N ASN A 377 -33.85 -35.62 11.96
CA ASN A 377 -34.77 -36.55 11.34
C ASN A 377 -35.06 -36.33 9.84
N ILE A 378 -34.43 -35.30 9.25
CA ILE A 378 -34.50 -35.01 7.80
C ILE A 378 -33.11 -35.19 7.17
N ARG A 379 -33.04 -35.22 5.84
CA ARG A 379 -31.78 -35.32 5.10
C ARG A 379 -30.99 -34.01 5.16
N LYS A 380 -29.72 -34.06 4.85
CA LYS A 380 -28.84 -32.88 4.86
C LYS A 380 -29.23 -31.83 3.79
N GLU A 381 -29.76 -32.29 2.68
CA GLU A 381 -30.27 -31.48 1.57
C GLU A 381 -31.64 -30.87 1.85
N ASP A 382 -32.45 -31.45 2.77
CA ASP A 382 -33.74 -30.93 3.16
C ASP A 382 -33.60 -29.67 4.01
N VAL A 383 -34.57 -28.78 3.92
CA VAL A 383 -34.56 -27.51 4.62
C VAL A 383 -35.59 -27.52 5.74
N VAL A 384 -35.15 -27.14 6.94
CA VAL A 384 -36.05 -26.87 8.07
C VAL A 384 -35.91 -25.41 8.48
N CYS A 385 -37.02 -24.78 8.76
CA CYS A 385 -37.10 -23.43 9.30
C CYS A 385 -38.14 -23.31 10.40
N ARG A 386 -38.05 -22.25 11.18
CA ARG A 386 -39.16 -21.81 12.03
C ARG A 386 -39.84 -20.64 11.34
N ILE A 387 -41.13 -20.83 11.03
CA ILE A 387 -41.94 -19.83 10.32
C ILE A 387 -42.34 -18.70 11.26
N ALA A 388 -43.03 -19.03 12.33
CA ALA A 388 -43.47 -18.12 13.38
C ALA A 388 -43.93 -18.93 14.60
N ASN A 389 -43.89 -18.31 15.78
CA ASN A 389 -44.38 -18.91 17.05
C ASN A 389 -43.86 -20.35 17.27
N ASP A 390 -44.73 -21.35 17.22
CA ASP A 390 -44.45 -22.79 17.28
C ASP A 390 -44.47 -23.47 15.91
N ASN A 391 -44.71 -22.74 14.82
CA ASN A 391 -44.80 -23.25 13.47
C ASN A 391 -43.41 -23.45 12.84
N PHE A 392 -43.16 -24.68 12.37
CA PHE A 392 -41.99 -25.06 11.61
C PHE A 392 -42.36 -25.42 10.19
N GLY A 393 -41.50 -25.09 9.24
CA GLY A 393 -41.62 -25.51 7.85
C GLY A 393 -40.47 -26.45 7.46
N ILE A 394 -40.79 -27.53 6.78
CA ILE A 394 -39.81 -28.44 6.17
C ILE A 394 -40.05 -28.45 4.66
N PHE A 395 -38.97 -28.29 3.91
CA PHE A 395 -38.97 -28.39 2.45
C PHE A 395 -38.09 -29.56 2.01
N ILE A 396 -38.69 -30.48 1.29
CA ILE A 396 -38.06 -31.68 0.73
C ILE A 396 -38.19 -31.63 -0.79
N ILE A 397 -37.08 -31.82 -1.50
CA ILE A 397 -37.00 -31.65 -2.96
C ILE A 397 -37.74 -32.77 -3.72
N ASN A 398 -37.96 -33.91 -3.09
CA ASN A 398 -38.58 -35.08 -3.69
C ASN A 398 -39.86 -35.50 -2.97
N GLU A 399 -40.63 -36.40 -3.58
CA GLU A 399 -41.73 -37.09 -2.92
C GLU A 399 -41.20 -37.98 -1.78
N ILE A 400 -41.99 -38.10 -0.72
CA ILE A 400 -41.73 -38.98 0.42
C ILE A 400 -42.90 -39.91 0.69
N ASN A 401 -42.61 -41.02 1.33
CA ASN A 401 -43.67 -41.85 1.91
C ASN A 401 -44.21 -41.15 3.16
N ILE A 402 -45.42 -40.59 3.06
CA ILE A 402 -46.04 -39.72 4.07
C ILE A 402 -46.29 -40.47 5.37
N ASP A 403 -46.89 -41.68 5.28
CA ASP A 403 -47.24 -42.47 6.47
C ASP A 403 -45.99 -42.84 7.27
N ALA A 404 -44.97 -43.31 6.58
CA ALA A 404 -43.69 -43.62 7.21
C ALA A 404 -43.00 -42.38 7.81
N PHE A 405 -43.11 -41.22 7.13
CA PHE A 405 -42.56 -39.95 7.61
C PHE A 405 -43.32 -39.49 8.86
N ALA A 406 -44.63 -39.38 8.82
CA ALA A 406 -45.45 -38.90 9.93
C ALA A 406 -45.31 -39.80 11.17
N LYS A 407 -45.33 -41.11 10.99
CA LYS A 407 -45.12 -42.08 12.06
C LYS A 407 -43.76 -41.90 12.72
N ARG A 408 -42.67 -41.83 11.93
CA ARG A 408 -41.31 -41.66 12.44
C ARG A 408 -41.16 -40.31 13.16
N PHE A 409 -41.75 -39.23 12.63
CA PHE A 409 -41.69 -37.91 13.26
C PHE A 409 -42.39 -37.91 14.62
N ASN A 410 -43.60 -38.47 14.71
CA ASN A 410 -44.31 -38.56 15.98
C ASN A 410 -43.58 -39.43 17.01
N GLU A 411 -43.08 -40.59 16.60
CA GLU A 411 -42.31 -41.47 17.48
C GLU A 411 -41.04 -40.80 18.03
N ASN A 412 -40.29 -40.11 17.17
CA ASN A 412 -39.02 -39.51 17.56
C ASN A 412 -39.13 -38.16 18.25
N LEU A 413 -40.20 -37.37 17.98
CA LEU A 413 -40.32 -36.00 18.44
C LEU A 413 -41.44 -35.78 19.48
N SER A 414 -42.20 -36.80 19.82
CA SER A 414 -43.28 -36.72 20.84
C SER A 414 -42.74 -36.55 22.27
N LYS A 415 -41.49 -36.86 22.52
CA LYS A 415 -40.84 -36.73 23.81
C LYS A 415 -39.57 -35.89 23.68
N ILE A 416 -39.59 -34.70 24.22
CA ILE A 416 -38.45 -33.77 24.19
C ILE A 416 -37.83 -33.71 25.57
N TYR A 417 -36.50 -33.86 25.63
CA TYR A 417 -35.71 -33.79 26.85
C TYR A 417 -35.08 -32.41 26.99
N VAL A 418 -35.42 -31.72 28.09
CA VAL A 418 -34.92 -30.39 28.42
C VAL A 418 -34.77 -30.25 29.93
N ASP A 419 -33.63 -29.78 30.41
CA ASP A 419 -33.32 -29.55 31.83
C ASP A 419 -33.61 -30.78 32.70
N ASP A 420 -33.13 -31.95 32.25
CA ASP A 420 -33.30 -33.25 32.90
C ASP A 420 -34.75 -33.75 33.04
N ILE A 421 -35.69 -33.16 32.29
CA ILE A 421 -37.10 -33.50 32.29
C ILE A 421 -37.54 -33.86 30.87
N TYR A 422 -38.38 -34.92 30.76
CA TYR A 422 -39.06 -35.28 29.54
C TYR A 422 -40.41 -34.57 29.44
N TYR A 423 -40.64 -33.86 28.35
CA TYR A 423 -41.89 -33.22 28.02
C TYR A 423 -42.56 -33.98 26.89
N ASN A 424 -43.80 -34.42 27.11
CA ASN A 424 -44.63 -35.00 26.03
C ASN A 424 -45.25 -33.88 25.22
N ILE A 425 -45.00 -33.85 23.94
CA ILE A 425 -45.63 -32.92 22.98
C ILE A 425 -46.40 -33.71 21.91
N LYS A 426 -47.44 -33.13 21.40
CA LYS A 426 -48.14 -33.63 20.21
C LYS A 426 -47.89 -32.65 19.08
N LEU A 427 -47.61 -33.16 17.89
CA LEU A 427 -47.40 -32.37 16.69
C LEU A 427 -48.64 -32.46 15.80
N THR A 428 -49.02 -31.33 15.21
CA THR A 428 -49.97 -31.25 14.10
C THR A 428 -49.15 -31.05 12.82
N ILE A 429 -49.44 -31.83 11.78
CA ILE A 429 -48.65 -31.83 10.55
C ILE A 429 -49.56 -31.66 9.33
N GLY A 430 -49.36 -30.61 8.56
CA GLY A 430 -49.96 -30.41 7.23
C GLY A 430 -48.92 -30.66 6.13
N ILE A 431 -49.30 -31.39 5.11
CA ILE A 431 -48.38 -31.79 4.03
C ILE A 431 -49.01 -31.45 2.68
N HIS A 432 -48.18 -30.85 1.81
CA HIS A 432 -48.51 -30.70 0.40
C HIS A 432 -47.39 -31.26 -0.48
N ILE A 433 -47.76 -31.98 -1.54
CA ILE A 433 -46.84 -32.48 -2.55
C ILE A 433 -47.31 -31.95 -3.90
N GLY A 434 -46.51 -31.08 -4.48
CA GLY A 434 -46.83 -30.40 -5.73
C GLY A 434 -45.64 -29.94 -6.52
N ASN A 435 -45.89 -29.34 -7.67
CA ASN A 435 -44.91 -28.76 -8.56
C ASN A 435 -45.28 -27.34 -9.00
N GLU A 436 -46.08 -26.66 -8.19
CA GLU A 436 -46.48 -25.28 -8.39
C GLU A 436 -45.25 -24.39 -8.57
N LYS A 437 -45.39 -23.36 -9.43
CA LYS A 437 -44.29 -22.43 -9.76
C LYS A 437 -44.22 -21.22 -8.84
N LYS A 438 -45.13 -21.11 -7.88
CA LYS A 438 -45.13 -20.05 -6.87
C LYS A 438 -44.94 -20.63 -5.48
N VAL A 439 -44.07 -20.01 -4.70
CA VAL A 439 -43.77 -20.45 -3.32
C VAL A 439 -45.01 -20.35 -2.45
N GLU A 440 -45.78 -19.27 -2.63
CA GLU A 440 -46.99 -18.99 -1.87
C GLU A 440 -48.00 -20.12 -2.04
N GLU A 441 -48.30 -20.56 -3.26
CA GLU A 441 -49.24 -21.64 -3.55
C GLU A 441 -48.82 -22.97 -2.90
N LEU A 442 -47.53 -23.29 -2.96
CA LEU A 442 -46.96 -24.49 -2.31
C LEU A 442 -47.15 -24.48 -0.79
N VAL A 443 -46.89 -23.33 -0.17
CA VAL A 443 -46.93 -23.17 1.28
C VAL A 443 -48.35 -23.06 1.78
N ASP A 444 -49.22 -22.31 1.09
CA ASP A 444 -50.63 -22.12 1.46
C ASP A 444 -51.39 -23.45 1.45
N LYS A 445 -51.16 -24.30 0.45
CA LYS A 445 -51.78 -25.66 0.40
C LYS A 445 -51.36 -26.53 1.58
N ALA A 446 -50.11 -26.44 2.03
CA ALA A 446 -49.63 -27.15 3.21
C ALA A 446 -50.22 -26.56 4.52
N ILE A 447 -50.45 -25.23 4.58
CA ILE A 447 -51.12 -24.57 5.70
C ILE A 447 -52.59 -25.00 5.77
N ILE A 448 -53.32 -25.04 4.64
CA ILE A 448 -54.68 -25.52 4.56
C ILE A 448 -54.78 -26.96 5.13
N ALA A 449 -53.89 -27.84 4.72
CA ALA A 449 -53.85 -29.20 5.25
C ALA A 449 -53.56 -29.25 6.75
N HIS A 450 -52.66 -28.36 7.24
CA HIS A 450 -52.36 -28.25 8.66
C HIS A 450 -53.55 -27.78 9.49
N ASP A 451 -54.25 -26.73 9.06
CA ASP A 451 -55.38 -26.16 9.79
C ASP A 451 -56.56 -27.11 9.86
N LYS A 452 -56.78 -27.96 8.85
CA LYS A 452 -57.82 -28.99 8.87
C LYS A 452 -57.62 -30.10 9.92
N VAL A 453 -56.39 -30.29 10.40
CA VAL A 453 -56.07 -31.29 11.44
C VAL A 453 -56.04 -30.64 12.82
N LYS A 454 -55.79 -29.34 12.86
CA LYS A 454 -55.62 -28.62 14.12
C LYS A 454 -56.85 -28.71 15.00
N GLY A 455 -56.68 -29.26 16.20
CA GLY A 455 -57.78 -29.44 17.16
C GLY A 455 -58.57 -30.74 17.00
N ILE A 456 -58.34 -31.56 15.98
CA ILE A 456 -59.02 -32.86 15.82
C ILE A 456 -58.33 -33.91 16.68
N TYR A 457 -59.09 -34.55 17.57
CA TYR A 457 -58.58 -35.61 18.42
C TYR A 457 -58.21 -36.85 17.60
N ASN A 458 -56.99 -37.40 17.83
CA ASN A 458 -56.42 -38.58 17.16
C ASN A 458 -56.11 -38.45 15.65
N LYS A 459 -56.05 -37.24 15.08
CA LYS A 459 -55.53 -37.03 13.75
C LYS A 459 -54.22 -36.22 13.86
N GLU A 460 -53.14 -36.80 13.37
CA GLU A 460 -51.77 -36.23 13.56
C GLU A 460 -51.27 -35.49 12.33
N TYR A 461 -51.74 -35.88 11.13
CA TYR A 461 -51.37 -35.22 9.88
C TYR A 461 -52.51 -35.19 8.88
N CYS A 462 -52.43 -34.29 7.91
CA CYS A 462 -53.29 -34.22 6.72
C CYS A 462 -52.43 -33.96 5.48
N LEU A 463 -52.77 -34.66 4.41
CA LEU A 463 -52.26 -34.36 3.07
C LEU A 463 -53.28 -33.48 2.34
N PHE A 464 -52.79 -32.37 1.77
CA PHE A 464 -53.61 -31.52 0.92
C PHE A 464 -54.13 -32.30 -0.30
N ASN A 465 -55.39 -32.11 -0.61
CA ASN A 465 -56.03 -32.53 -1.86
C ASN A 465 -57.09 -31.48 -2.27
N ASP A 466 -57.45 -31.43 -3.54
CA ASP A 466 -58.37 -30.42 -4.09
C ASP A 466 -59.74 -30.40 -3.40
N LYS A 467 -60.22 -31.56 -2.96
CA LYS A 467 -61.46 -31.64 -2.19
C LYS A 467 -61.41 -30.89 -0.86
N LEU A 468 -60.29 -30.83 -0.26
CA LEU A 468 -60.04 -30.09 1.00
C LEU A 468 -60.16 -28.58 0.80
N GLU A 469 -59.70 -28.08 -0.35
CA GLU A 469 -59.81 -26.67 -0.74
C GLU A 469 -61.28 -26.30 -1.02
N GLU A 470 -62.04 -27.18 -1.70
CA GLU A 470 -63.46 -27.01 -1.95
C GLU A 470 -64.28 -27.00 -0.63
N GLU A 471 -63.96 -27.92 0.30
CA GLU A 471 -64.59 -27.96 1.63
C GLU A 471 -64.38 -26.68 2.42
N LEU A 472 -63.15 -26.11 2.38
CA LEU A 472 -62.81 -24.87 3.05
C LEU A 472 -63.51 -23.65 2.41
N PHE A 473 -63.58 -23.64 1.11
CA PHE A 473 -64.32 -22.61 0.37
C PHE A 473 -65.77 -22.58 0.77
N GLU A 474 -66.44 -23.79 0.80
CA GLU A 474 -67.81 -23.91 1.25
C GLU A 474 -68.01 -23.51 2.72
N GLU A 475 -67.07 -23.87 3.64
CA GLU A 475 -67.10 -23.47 5.05
C GLU A 475 -67.06 -21.95 5.19
N ASN A 476 -66.14 -21.26 4.47
CA ASN A 476 -66.05 -19.82 4.45
C ASN A 476 -67.25 -19.10 3.85
N GLU A 477 -67.87 -19.66 2.78
CA GLU A 477 -69.10 -19.11 2.22
C GLU A 477 -70.24 -19.19 3.22
N ILE A 478 -70.35 -20.31 3.93
CA ILE A 478 -71.36 -20.50 4.99
C ILE A 478 -71.13 -19.46 6.09
N GLU A 479 -69.90 -19.33 6.64
CA GLU A 479 -69.59 -18.40 7.69
C GLU A 479 -69.86 -16.92 7.30
N ASN A 480 -69.42 -16.50 6.12
CA ASN A 480 -69.64 -15.14 5.61
C ASN A 480 -71.12 -14.81 5.35
N SER A 481 -71.93 -15.82 5.13
CA SER A 481 -73.37 -15.61 4.89
C SER A 481 -74.26 -15.73 6.16
N MET A 482 -73.68 -16.06 7.32
CA MET A 482 -74.45 -16.22 8.57
C MET A 482 -75.09 -14.94 9.08
N GLU A 483 -74.37 -13.81 9.04
CA GLU A 483 -74.93 -12.52 9.50
C GLU A 483 -76.08 -12.09 8.65
N GLU A 484 -76.01 -12.23 7.32
CA GLU A 484 -77.07 -11.94 6.41
C GLU A 484 -78.28 -12.92 6.56
N ALA A 485 -77.97 -14.18 6.85
CA ALA A 485 -78.95 -15.20 7.10
C ALA A 485 -79.77 -14.96 8.38
N ILE A 486 -79.16 -14.38 9.42
CA ILE A 486 -79.84 -13.95 10.63
C ILE A 486 -80.76 -12.78 10.32
N GLU A 487 -80.27 -11.77 9.57
CA GLU A 487 -81.09 -10.61 9.17
C GLU A 487 -82.26 -10.98 8.29
N LYS A 488 -82.13 -12.06 7.45
CA LYS A 488 -83.20 -12.58 6.57
C LYS A 488 -84.10 -13.62 7.21
N GLU A 489 -83.90 -13.87 8.51
CA GLU A 489 -84.70 -14.88 9.27
C GLU A 489 -84.62 -16.30 8.61
N GLU A 490 -83.44 -16.66 8.03
CA GLU A 490 -83.27 -17.97 7.37
C GLU A 490 -83.04 -19.13 8.37
N PHE A 491 -82.85 -18.79 9.69
CA PHE A 491 -82.72 -19.81 10.74
C PHE A 491 -84.05 -20.18 11.35
N GLU A 492 -84.35 -21.45 11.27
CA GLU A 492 -85.58 -22.07 11.85
C GLU A 492 -85.19 -22.95 13.03
N ILE A 493 -86.10 -23.04 14.04
CA ILE A 493 -85.96 -23.97 15.14
C ILE A 493 -86.98 -25.12 14.93
N LEU A 494 -86.39 -26.31 14.69
CA LEU A 494 -87.19 -27.51 14.66
C LEU A 494 -87.07 -28.24 15.99
N TYR A 495 -88.23 -28.73 16.48
CA TYR A 495 -88.32 -29.45 17.76
C TYR A 495 -88.35 -30.96 17.49
N GLN A 496 -87.37 -31.70 17.98
CA GLN A 496 -87.34 -33.14 17.97
C GLN A 496 -87.88 -33.67 19.29
N PRO A 497 -88.99 -34.40 19.26
CA PRO A 497 -89.61 -34.90 20.50
C PRO A 497 -88.70 -35.94 21.18
N LYS A 498 -88.54 -35.81 22.49
CA LYS A 498 -87.92 -36.81 23.36
C LYS A 498 -89.05 -37.62 24.01
N VAL A 499 -89.08 -38.88 23.73
CA VAL A 499 -90.09 -39.82 24.22
C VAL A 499 -89.47 -40.67 25.32
N SER A 500 -90.15 -40.80 26.43
CA SER A 500 -89.73 -41.69 27.53
C SER A 500 -89.81 -43.15 27.04
N ALA A 501 -88.76 -43.93 27.29
CA ALA A 501 -88.69 -45.32 26.96
C ALA A 501 -89.60 -46.19 27.82
N GLU A 502 -90.09 -45.69 28.97
CA GLU A 502 -90.97 -46.39 29.90
C GLU A 502 -92.47 -46.11 29.67
N SER A 503 -92.75 -44.79 29.45
CA SER A 503 -94.16 -44.33 29.35
C SER A 503 -94.65 -44.15 27.92
N GLU A 504 -93.80 -44.21 26.91
CA GLU A 504 -94.02 -43.87 25.50
C GLU A 504 -94.65 -42.48 25.28
N LEU A 505 -94.60 -41.60 26.32
CA LEU A 505 -95.15 -40.26 26.23
C LEU A 505 -93.99 -39.25 25.91
N VAL A 506 -94.34 -38.16 25.24
CA VAL A 506 -93.45 -37.11 24.94
C VAL A 506 -93.16 -36.34 26.24
N GLU A 507 -91.94 -36.41 26.77
CA GLU A 507 -91.50 -35.74 27.99
C GLU A 507 -90.71 -34.42 27.74
N GLY A 508 -90.38 -34.18 26.52
CA GLY A 508 -89.64 -32.97 26.13
C GLY A 508 -89.32 -32.87 24.67
N ALA A 509 -88.67 -31.87 24.24
CA ALA A 509 -88.17 -31.72 22.88
C ALA A 509 -86.82 -31.13 22.85
N GLU A 510 -85.96 -31.53 21.90
CA GLU A 510 -84.72 -30.91 21.61
C GLU A 510 -84.90 -29.82 20.55
N ALA A 511 -84.54 -28.60 20.83
CA ALA A 511 -84.55 -27.46 19.91
C ALA A 511 -83.32 -27.54 18.98
N LEU A 512 -83.56 -27.80 17.72
CA LEU A 512 -82.54 -28.00 16.74
C LEU A 512 -82.59 -26.89 15.69
N VAL A 513 -81.57 -26.09 15.60
CA VAL A 513 -81.43 -25.04 14.59
C VAL A 513 -81.33 -25.68 13.21
N ARG A 514 -82.03 -25.10 12.26
CA ARG A 514 -81.96 -25.44 10.80
C ARG A 514 -81.81 -24.13 10.05
N TRP A 515 -80.88 -24.09 9.14
CA TRP A 515 -80.68 -22.95 8.24
C TRP A 515 -81.30 -23.30 6.89
N ASN A 516 -82.36 -22.60 6.52
CA ASN A 516 -83.06 -22.75 5.25
C ASN A 516 -82.57 -21.66 4.28
N LYS A 517 -81.49 -21.92 3.55
CA LYS A 517 -80.97 -21.00 2.55
C LYS A 517 -81.57 -21.26 1.20
N ASN A 518 -82.44 -20.35 0.73
CA ASN A 518 -83.14 -20.47 -0.57
C ASN A 518 -83.90 -21.79 -0.76
N GLY A 519 -84.53 -22.33 0.27
CA GLY A 519 -85.31 -23.55 0.21
C GLY A 519 -84.51 -24.85 0.38
N GLN A 520 -83.21 -24.74 0.65
CA GLN A 520 -82.36 -25.90 0.97
C GLN A 520 -81.82 -25.80 2.38
N TYR A 521 -81.97 -26.86 3.15
CA TYR A 521 -81.46 -26.94 4.49
C TYR A 521 -79.93 -27.18 4.46
N ILE A 522 -79.14 -26.24 5.03
CA ILE A 522 -77.71 -26.44 5.27
C ILE A 522 -77.60 -27.45 6.42
N SER A 523 -76.70 -28.43 6.24
CA SER A 523 -76.41 -29.43 7.26
C SER A 523 -75.97 -28.81 8.58
N PRO A 524 -76.59 -29.16 9.72
CA PRO A 524 -76.20 -28.69 11.05
C PRO A 524 -74.74 -28.92 11.36
N ARG A 525 -74.12 -29.94 10.80
CA ARG A 525 -72.68 -30.22 10.95
C ARG A 525 -71.80 -29.15 10.32
N LYS A 526 -72.23 -28.58 9.18
CA LYS A 526 -71.51 -27.48 8.51
C LYS A 526 -71.69 -26.18 9.28
N ILE A 527 -72.80 -25.97 9.97
CA ILE A 527 -73.06 -24.80 10.80
C ILE A 527 -72.23 -24.89 12.10
N HIS A 528 -72.13 -26.05 12.73
CA HIS A 528 -71.41 -26.28 13.97
C HIS A 528 -69.85 -26.19 13.83
N THR A 529 -69.30 -26.43 12.65
CA THR A 529 -67.88 -26.30 12.38
C THR A 529 -67.43 -24.84 12.21
N SER A 530 -68.42 -23.94 11.99
CA SER A 530 -68.18 -22.49 11.79
C SER A 530 -68.41 -21.63 13.07
N PHE A 531 -68.84 -22.27 14.19
CA PHE A 531 -68.89 -21.70 15.53
C PHE A 531 -67.76 -22.32 16.37
#